data_feb4c1ac3e299d75c53cb9e5d7775ddb
#
_entry.id   feb4c1ac3e299d75c53cb9e5d7775ddb
#
_cell.length_a   1.000
_cell.length_b   1.000
_cell.length_c   1.000
_cell.angle_alpha   90.00
_cell.angle_beta   90.00
_cell.angle_gamma   90.00
#
_symmetry.space_group_name_H-M   'P 1'
#
loop_
_entity.id
_entity.type
_entity.pdbx_description
1 polymer ?
#
loop_
_entity_poly.entity_id
_entity_poly.type
_entity_poly.pdbx_seq_one_letter_code
_entity_poly.pdbx_strand_id
1 'polypeptide(L)' 'MVWFYERQGAFIRCETRTAPTGTGFELVVIQPDGSERVEHFDDSATLSRRQAELENTFRHDGWTGPFGRTI' A
#
# COMPACT_ATOMS: atom_id res chain seq x y z
N MET A 1 0.88 0.51 9.54
CA MET A 1 1.65 1.53 8.83
C MET A 1 0.81 2.08 7.69
N VAL A 2 0.78 3.38 7.53
CA VAL A 2 -0.04 4.05 6.51
C VAL A 2 0.85 5.00 5.72
N TRP A 3 0.68 5.02 4.40
CA TRP A 3 1.40 5.96 3.54
C TRP A 3 0.56 6.31 2.32
N PHE A 4 0.98 7.37 1.61
CA PHE A 4 0.23 7.92 0.49
C PHE A 4 1.13 8.16 -0.71
N TYR A 5 0.52 8.09 -1.89
CA TYR A 5 1.12 8.58 -3.14
C TYR A 5 0.21 9.67 -3.71
N GLU A 6 0.80 10.63 -4.40
CA GLU A 6 0.06 11.77 -4.93
C GLU A 6 0.40 11.99 -6.41
N ARG A 7 -0.61 12.33 -7.20
CA ARG A 7 -0.43 12.71 -8.60
C ARG A 7 -1.56 13.67 -8.97
N GLN A 8 -1.20 14.91 -9.32
CA GLN A 8 -2.16 15.93 -9.80
C GLN A 8 -3.36 16.10 -8.87
N GLY A 9 -3.10 16.12 -7.56
CA GLY A 9 -4.16 16.30 -6.57
C GLY A 9 -4.95 15.05 -6.21
N ALA A 10 -4.69 13.93 -6.88
CA ALA A 10 -5.30 12.65 -6.52
C ALA A 10 -4.37 11.87 -5.60
N PHE A 11 -4.95 11.04 -4.74
CA PHE A 11 -4.18 10.28 -3.75
C PHE A 11 -4.50 8.79 -3.83
N ILE A 12 -3.44 7.97 -3.63
CA ILE A 12 -3.57 6.55 -3.35
C ILE A 12 -3.16 6.37 -1.89
N ARG A 13 -4.03 5.73 -1.10
CA ARG A 13 -3.71 5.43 0.30
C ARG A 13 -3.34 3.96 0.41
N CYS A 14 -2.21 3.70 1.06
CA CYS A 14 -1.76 2.33 1.34
C CYS A 14 -1.69 2.11 2.85
N GLU A 15 -2.02 0.91 3.26
CA GLU A 15 -1.97 0.54 4.69
C GLU A 15 -1.56 -0.91 4.82
N THR A 16 -0.70 -1.21 5.79
CA THR A 16 -0.41 -2.59 6.18
C THR A 16 -0.94 -2.81 7.59
N ARG A 17 -1.50 -4.00 7.82
CA ARG A 17 -2.05 -4.36 9.12
C ARG A 17 -1.93 -5.87 9.32
N THR A 18 -2.05 -6.30 10.58
CA THR A 18 -2.15 -7.72 10.91
C THR A 18 -3.50 -8.22 10.42
N ALA A 19 -3.54 -9.41 9.86
CA ALA A 19 -4.81 -10.00 9.41
C ALA A 19 -5.77 -10.18 10.59
N PRO A 20 -7.10 -10.03 10.37
CA PRO A 20 -8.08 -10.19 11.45
C PRO A 20 -8.04 -11.54 12.13
N THR A 21 -7.57 -12.57 11.42
CA THR A 21 -7.44 -13.92 11.99
C THR A 21 -6.28 -14.05 12.97
N GLY A 22 -5.41 -13.02 13.05
CA GLY A 22 -4.23 -13.04 13.90
C GLY A 22 -3.02 -13.70 13.27
N THR A 23 -3.15 -14.24 12.06
CA THR A 23 -2.03 -14.85 11.33
C THR A 23 -1.85 -14.15 10.00
N GLY A 24 -0.60 -13.76 9.71
CA GLY A 24 -0.29 -13.09 8.46
C GLY A 24 -0.60 -11.61 8.48
N PHE A 25 -0.55 -11.01 7.29
CA PHE A 25 -0.64 -9.57 7.10
C PHE A 25 -1.57 -9.25 5.95
N GLU A 26 -2.11 -8.02 5.95
CA GLU A 26 -2.89 -7.51 4.84
C GLU A 26 -2.28 -6.19 4.35
N LEU A 27 -2.31 -6.01 3.04
CA LEU A 27 -1.96 -4.74 2.39
C LEU A 27 -3.24 -4.21 1.76
N VAL A 28 -3.62 -3.01 2.17
CA VAL A 28 -4.84 -2.35 1.69
C VAL A 28 -4.43 -1.18 0.82
N VAL A 29 -4.95 -1.12 -0.39
CA VAL A 29 -4.71 -0.02 -1.32
C VAL A 29 -6.04 0.61 -1.68
N ILE A 30 -6.18 1.91 -1.42
CA ILE A 30 -7.39 2.66 -1.73
C ILE A 30 -7.07 3.61 -2.87
N GLN A 31 -7.76 3.41 -3.99
CA GLN A 31 -7.57 4.20 -5.20
C GLN A 31 -8.24 5.57 -5.08
N PRO A 32 -7.88 6.55 -5.95
CA PRO A 32 -8.50 7.88 -5.90
C PRO A 32 -10.02 7.87 -6.03
N ASP A 33 -10.60 6.87 -6.69
CA ASP A 33 -12.05 6.75 -6.85
C ASP A 33 -12.73 6.12 -5.64
N GLY A 34 -11.94 5.79 -4.59
CA GLY A 34 -12.45 5.17 -3.37
C GLY A 34 -12.49 3.64 -3.40
N SER A 35 -12.18 3.03 -4.54
CA SER A 35 -12.15 1.56 -4.60
C SER A 35 -11.01 1.02 -3.77
N GLU A 36 -11.24 -0.13 -3.14
CA GLU A 36 -10.31 -0.72 -2.19
C GLU A 36 -9.89 -2.11 -2.67
N ARG A 37 -8.59 -2.38 -2.57
CA ARG A 37 -8.03 -3.71 -2.84
C ARG A 37 -7.32 -4.18 -1.58
N VAL A 38 -7.61 -5.41 -1.15
CA VAL A 38 -6.96 -6.03 0.00
C VAL A 38 -6.21 -7.26 -0.49
N GLU A 39 -4.91 -7.34 -0.16
CA GLU A 39 -4.07 -8.49 -0.47
C GLU A 39 -3.60 -9.11 0.83
N HIS A 40 -3.63 -10.42 0.91
CA HIS A 40 -3.23 -11.17 2.10
C HIS A 40 -1.86 -11.81 1.90
N PHE A 41 -1.02 -11.76 2.93
CA PHE A 41 0.34 -12.34 2.91
C PHE A 41 0.57 -13.15 4.19
N ASP A 42 1.23 -14.29 4.03
CA ASP A 42 1.50 -15.17 5.18
C ASP A 42 2.70 -14.71 5.99
N ASP A 43 3.64 -14.00 5.37
CA ASP A 43 4.85 -13.56 6.05
C ASP A 43 5.24 -12.13 5.65
N SER A 44 6.11 -11.52 6.48
CA SER A 44 6.51 -10.13 6.27
C SER A 44 7.42 -9.95 5.06
N ALA A 45 8.18 -10.96 4.68
CA ALA A 45 9.09 -10.86 3.53
C ALA A 45 8.31 -10.71 2.23
N THR A 46 7.24 -11.50 2.06
CA THR A 46 6.37 -11.42 0.89
C THR A 46 5.64 -10.07 0.85
N LEU A 47 5.18 -9.60 2.01
CA LEU A 47 4.55 -8.29 2.13
C LEU A 47 5.50 -7.19 1.70
N SER A 48 6.74 -7.20 2.20
CA SER A 48 7.74 -6.19 1.87
C SER A 48 8.06 -6.18 0.38
N ARG A 49 8.14 -7.35 -0.24
CA ARG A 49 8.39 -7.46 -1.68
C ARG A 49 7.25 -6.82 -2.47
N ARG A 50 6.02 -7.08 -2.04
CA ARG A 50 4.85 -6.50 -2.73
C ARG A 50 4.80 -4.98 -2.58
N GLN A 51 5.17 -4.47 -1.39
CA GLN A 51 5.27 -3.02 -1.18
C GLN A 51 6.27 -2.39 -2.14
N ALA A 52 7.43 -3.01 -2.32
CA ALA A 52 8.46 -2.50 -3.24
C ALA A 52 7.97 -2.53 -4.69
N GLU A 53 7.26 -3.58 -5.09
CA GLU A 53 6.69 -3.68 -6.44
C GLU A 53 5.68 -2.57 -6.69
N LEU A 54 4.80 -2.32 -5.73
CA LEU A 54 3.80 -1.26 -5.85
C LEU A 54 4.45 0.12 -5.92
N GLU A 55 5.47 0.35 -5.11
CA GLU A 55 6.19 1.62 -5.15
C GLU A 55 6.78 1.86 -6.54
N ASN A 56 7.43 0.85 -7.12
CA ASN A 56 7.98 0.96 -8.47
C ASN A 56 6.88 1.21 -9.51
N THR A 57 5.77 0.50 -9.41
CA THR A 57 4.66 0.66 -10.33
C THR A 57 4.08 2.07 -10.26
N PHE A 58 3.83 2.58 -9.06
CA PHE A 58 3.25 3.91 -8.89
C PHE A 58 4.21 5.00 -9.37
N ARG A 59 5.49 4.89 -9.04
CA ARG A 59 6.49 5.86 -9.51
C ARG A 59 6.60 5.87 -11.03
N HIS A 60 6.53 4.70 -11.63
CA HIS A 60 6.60 4.58 -13.10
C HIS A 60 5.38 5.25 -13.75
N ASP A 61 4.23 5.23 -13.06
CA ASP A 61 3.00 5.87 -13.52
C ASP A 61 2.95 7.36 -13.19
N GLY A 62 4.01 7.93 -12.64
CA GLY A 62 4.08 9.36 -12.34
C GLY A 62 3.58 9.74 -10.97
N TRP A 63 3.31 8.77 -10.09
CA TRP A 63 2.93 9.06 -8.70
C TRP A 63 4.16 9.45 -7.89
N THR A 64 3.99 10.41 -7.00
CA THR A 64 5.03 10.88 -6.08
C THR A 64 4.77 10.29 -4.70
N GLY A 65 5.81 9.85 -4.02
CA GLY A 65 5.72 9.27 -2.69
C GLY A 65 6.76 8.19 -2.50
N PRO A 66 6.65 7.45 -1.38
CA PRO A 66 5.57 7.46 -0.38
C PRO A 66 5.67 8.64 0.60
N PHE A 67 4.51 9.19 0.98
CA PHE A 67 4.41 10.25 1.97
C PHE A 67 3.71 9.74 3.22
N GLY A 68 4.05 10.33 4.36
CA GLY A 68 3.33 10.08 5.60
C GLY A 68 3.55 8.70 6.18
N ARG A 69 4.64 8.03 5.81
CA ARG A 69 4.93 6.70 6.33
C ARG A 69 5.17 6.79 7.84
N THR A 70 4.25 6.22 8.60
CA THR A 70 4.36 6.14 10.05
C THR A 70 4.35 4.67 10.47
N ILE A 71 5.06 4.40 11.52
CA ILE A 71 5.16 3.05 12.08
C ILE A 71 4.17 2.91 13.22
#